data_4c69388de7614c97d83733ba210eab49
#
_entry.id   4c69388de7614c97d83733ba210eab49
#
_cell.length_a   1.000
_cell.length_b   1.000
_cell.length_c   1.000
_cell.angle_alpha   90.00
_cell.angle_beta   90.00
_cell.angle_gamma   90.00
#
_symmetry.space_group_name_H-M   'P 1'
#
loop_
_entity.id
_entity.type
_entity.pdbx_description
1 polymer ?
#
loop_
_entity_poly.entity_id
_entity_poly.type
_entity_poly.pdbx_seq_one_letter_code
_entity_poly.pdbx_strand_id
1 'polypeptide(L)'
;MSYGINTRCIYGEEREQGDEKHYGALSYPIYQTATFQHPQVGVSSGYDYSRLSNPTRNQLESVVASLEKGTHAYAFSSGMAAITVAMEIFSQGAHIIAGDDLYGGSVRLFDNISRKNGYEVEYVDTSREDVEKYIRPETKAVYIETPTNPMMNVTDIAKAAEI
;
A
#
# COMPACT_ATOMS: atom_id res chain seq x y z
N MET A 1 6.80 6.72 25.19
CA MET A 1 5.45 7.33 25.00
C MET A 1 5.15 7.30 23.53
N SER A 2 4.01 6.75 23.09
CA SER A 2 3.63 6.80 21.68
C SER A 2 3.22 8.23 21.29
N TYR A 3 3.63 8.66 20.11
CA TYR A 3 3.24 9.95 19.56
C TYR A 3 1.73 10.01 19.25
N GLY A 4 1.12 11.19 19.46
CA GLY A 4 -0.21 11.48 18.94
C GLY A 4 -0.25 11.55 17.41
N ILE A 5 -1.43 11.47 16.80
CA ILE A 5 -1.59 11.42 15.33
C ILE A 5 -0.87 12.56 14.61
N ASN A 6 -0.97 13.80 15.12
CA ASN A 6 -0.34 14.96 14.50
C ASN A 6 1.19 14.85 14.47
N THR A 7 1.80 14.33 15.53
CA THR A 7 3.25 14.13 15.60
C THR A 7 3.69 12.98 14.69
N ARG A 8 2.88 11.92 14.60
CA ARG A 8 3.13 10.80 13.67
C ARG A 8 3.06 11.21 12.21
N CYS A 9 2.20 12.17 11.84
CA CYS A 9 2.18 12.72 10.49
C CYS A 9 3.52 13.35 10.07
N ILE A 10 4.33 13.78 11.03
CA ILE A 10 5.62 14.44 10.76
C ILE A 10 6.78 13.45 10.88
N TYR A 11 6.78 12.62 11.91
CA TYR A 11 7.94 11.82 12.30
C TYR A 11 7.75 10.29 12.16
N GLY A 12 6.54 9.82 11.90
CA GLY A 12 6.21 8.41 12.03
C GLY A 12 6.00 8.01 13.50
N GLU A 13 6.31 6.79 13.85
CA GLU A 13 6.02 6.25 15.19
C GLU A 13 6.99 6.75 16.24
N GLU A 14 8.27 6.82 15.90
CA GLU A 14 9.33 7.34 16.78
C GLU A 14 10.34 8.15 15.97
N ARG A 15 10.74 9.29 16.53
CA ARG A 15 11.93 9.97 16.07
C ARG A 15 13.11 9.36 16.82
N GLU A 16 14.08 8.81 16.10
CA GLU A 16 15.33 8.41 16.71
C GLU A 16 16.00 9.63 17.34
N GLN A 17 16.09 9.63 18.68
CA GLN A 17 16.78 10.70 19.40
C GLN A 17 18.27 10.59 19.08
N GLY A 18 18.83 11.71 18.60
CA GLY A 18 20.27 11.80 18.33
C GLY A 18 20.69 11.30 16.96
N ASP A 19 19.79 11.38 15.96
CA ASP A 19 20.16 11.08 14.57
C ASP A 19 21.16 12.14 14.06
N GLU A 20 22.43 11.92 14.37
CA GLU A 20 23.56 12.73 13.89
C GLU A 20 23.62 12.78 12.35
N LYS A 21 23.01 11.78 11.68
CA LYS A 21 22.98 11.69 10.22
C LYS A 21 22.22 12.84 9.56
N HIS A 22 21.32 13.51 10.29
CA HIS A 22 20.52 14.62 9.76
C HIS A 22 20.87 15.99 10.39
N TYR A 23 21.97 16.08 11.10
CA TYR A 23 22.47 17.35 11.68
C TYR A 23 21.43 18.11 12.52
N GLY A 24 20.50 17.40 13.17
CA GLY A 24 19.43 17.98 13.97
C GLY A 24 18.27 18.61 13.16
N ALA A 25 18.16 18.32 11.87
CA ALA A 25 17.06 18.82 11.05
C ALA A 25 15.70 18.36 11.64
N LEU A 26 14.77 19.31 11.75
CA LEU A 26 13.41 19.00 12.25
C LEU A 26 12.56 18.25 11.22
N SER A 27 12.73 18.58 9.93
CA SER A 27 12.12 17.86 8.82
C SER A 27 13.09 16.84 8.27
N TYR A 28 12.58 15.70 7.81
CA TYR A 28 13.42 14.69 7.19
C TYR A 28 14.05 15.20 5.89
N PRO A 29 15.36 15.01 5.67
CA PRO A 29 16.04 15.49 4.47
C PRO A 29 15.55 14.80 3.18
N ILE A 30 15.62 15.53 2.06
CA ILE A 30 15.35 14.98 0.73
C ILE A 30 16.67 14.56 0.09
N TYR A 31 16.82 13.26 -0.15
CA TYR A 31 18.01 12.67 -0.78
C TYR A 31 17.83 12.60 -2.31
N GLN A 32 18.25 13.65 -3.00
CA GLN A 32 18.22 13.73 -4.47
C GLN A 32 19.45 13.08 -5.09
N THR A 33 19.57 11.77 -4.97
CA THR A 33 20.68 11.02 -5.57
C THR A 33 20.17 9.71 -6.16
N ALA A 34 20.84 9.24 -7.23
CA ALA A 34 20.57 7.94 -7.82
C ALA A 34 21.38 6.82 -7.14
N THR A 35 22.62 7.11 -6.76
CA THR A 35 23.61 6.15 -6.25
C THR A 35 24.14 6.60 -4.90
N PHE A 36 24.56 5.63 -4.10
CA PHE A 36 25.16 5.86 -2.79
C PHE A 36 26.57 5.28 -2.74
N GLN A 37 27.49 5.99 -2.05
CA GLN A 37 28.85 5.53 -1.88
C GLN A 37 28.90 4.43 -0.83
N HIS A 38 29.62 3.35 -1.14
CA HIS A 38 29.95 2.31 -0.18
C HIS A 38 31.22 2.67 0.58
N PRO A 39 31.29 2.40 1.89
CA PRO A 39 32.49 2.65 2.70
C PRO A 39 33.73 1.90 2.18
N GLN A 40 33.51 0.66 1.71
CA GLN A 40 34.53 -0.17 1.07
C GLN A 40 33.86 -1.28 0.23
N VAL A 41 34.64 -2.00 -0.54
CA VAL A 41 34.15 -3.14 -1.34
C VAL A 41 33.50 -4.20 -0.44
N GLY A 42 32.26 -4.56 -0.77
CA GLY A 42 31.46 -5.55 -0.01
C GLY A 42 30.79 -4.99 1.25
N VAL A 43 30.90 -3.70 1.55
CA VAL A 43 30.24 -3.06 2.70
C VAL A 43 29.28 -1.99 2.23
N SER A 44 27.97 -2.20 2.42
CA SER A 44 26.95 -1.21 2.08
C SER A 44 26.76 -0.20 3.22
N SER A 45 26.39 1.04 2.86
CA SER A 45 25.89 2.06 3.79
C SER A 45 24.42 1.83 4.21
N GLY A 46 23.77 0.79 3.67
CA GLY A 46 22.34 0.51 3.78
C GLY A 46 21.56 0.94 2.54
N TYR A 47 22.15 1.75 1.69
CA TYR A 47 21.58 2.21 0.43
C TYR A 47 22.60 2.07 -0.70
N ASP A 48 22.15 1.60 -1.85
CA ASP A 48 23.00 1.36 -3.02
C ASP A 48 22.50 2.20 -4.21
N TYR A 49 21.22 2.08 -4.54
CA TYR A 49 20.61 2.73 -5.68
C TYR A 49 19.15 3.08 -5.41
N SER A 50 18.73 4.32 -5.76
CA SER A 50 17.42 4.88 -5.38
C SER A 50 16.22 4.13 -5.97
N ARG A 51 16.37 3.41 -7.08
CA ARG A 51 15.30 2.54 -7.59
C ARG A 51 15.00 1.40 -6.62
N LEU A 52 15.99 0.86 -5.94
CA LEU A 52 15.84 -0.21 -4.96
C LEU A 52 15.36 0.36 -3.62
N SER A 53 16.10 1.33 -3.08
CA SER A 53 15.78 2.00 -1.81
C SER A 53 16.35 3.42 -1.78
N ASN A 54 15.65 4.32 -1.10
CA ASN A 54 16.07 5.71 -0.90
C ASN A 54 15.59 6.18 0.47
N PRO A 55 16.43 6.86 1.27
CA PRO A 55 16.05 7.30 2.61
C PRO A 55 14.76 8.13 2.64
N THR A 56 14.53 9.00 1.66
CA THR A 56 13.32 9.84 1.59
C THR A 56 12.07 8.99 1.37
N ARG A 57 12.13 7.99 0.48
CA ARG A 57 11.00 7.07 0.25
C ARG A 57 10.75 6.20 1.47
N ASN A 58 11.80 5.67 2.10
CA ASN A 58 11.67 4.85 3.30
C ASN A 58 11.03 5.63 4.45
N GLN A 59 11.35 6.92 4.59
CA GLN A 59 10.70 7.78 5.58
C GLN A 59 9.20 7.93 5.30
N LEU A 60 8.81 8.17 4.05
CA LEU A 60 7.39 8.22 3.67
C LEU A 60 6.68 6.90 4.00
N GLU A 61 7.27 5.79 3.63
CA GLU A 61 6.73 4.44 3.89
C GLU A 61 6.58 4.19 5.40
N SER A 62 7.56 4.56 6.20
CA SER A 62 7.50 4.47 7.66
C SER A 62 6.37 5.31 8.27
N VAL A 63 6.21 6.55 7.80
CA VAL A 63 5.13 7.43 8.28
C VAL A 63 3.77 6.83 7.94
N VAL A 64 3.56 6.39 6.70
CA VAL A 64 2.29 5.78 6.27
C VAL A 64 2.00 4.50 7.06
N ALA A 65 2.98 3.61 7.22
CA ALA A 65 2.82 2.40 8.03
C ALA A 65 2.37 2.73 9.46
N SER A 66 3.01 3.73 10.08
CA SER A 66 2.65 4.19 11.44
C SER A 66 1.22 4.74 11.52
N LEU A 67 0.77 5.52 10.52
CA LEU A 67 -0.56 6.12 10.49
C LEU A 67 -1.65 5.06 10.30
N GLU A 68 -1.41 4.11 9.41
CA GLU A 68 -2.32 2.99 9.08
C GLU A 68 -2.23 1.82 10.09
N LYS A 69 -1.35 1.91 11.10
CA LYS A 69 -1.08 0.83 12.06
C LYS A 69 -0.60 -0.46 11.38
N GLY A 70 0.00 -0.32 10.22
CA GLY A 70 0.62 -1.42 9.47
C GLY A 70 2.06 -1.67 9.92
N THR A 71 2.56 -2.86 9.64
CA THR A 71 3.98 -3.19 9.87
C THR A 71 4.88 -2.63 8.78
N HIS A 72 4.36 -2.53 7.56
CA HIS A 72 5.07 -2.02 6.40
C HIS A 72 4.14 -1.21 5.49
N ALA A 73 4.72 -0.28 4.74
CA ALA A 73 4.09 0.39 3.61
C ALA A 73 5.06 0.44 2.44
N TYR A 74 4.54 0.48 1.23
CA TYR A 74 5.34 0.56 0.00
C TYR A 74 4.80 1.67 -0.87
N ALA A 75 5.66 2.61 -1.26
CA ALA A 75 5.31 3.72 -2.11
C ALA A 75 5.60 3.40 -3.58
N PHE A 76 4.63 3.67 -4.45
CA PHE A 76 4.70 3.46 -5.89
C PHE A 76 4.52 4.78 -6.65
N SER A 77 4.93 4.79 -7.92
CA SER A 77 4.82 5.98 -8.77
C SER A 77 3.38 6.32 -9.20
N SER A 78 2.43 5.41 -9.01
CA SER A 78 1.01 5.62 -9.27
C SER A 78 0.13 4.65 -8.49
N GLY A 79 -1.15 4.99 -8.28
CA GLY A 79 -2.12 4.10 -7.67
C GLY A 79 -2.28 2.79 -8.45
N MET A 80 -2.30 2.84 -9.78
CA MET A 80 -2.38 1.62 -10.60
C MET A 80 -1.16 0.71 -10.43
N ALA A 81 0.04 1.27 -10.24
CA ALA A 81 1.22 0.46 -9.93
C ALA A 81 1.07 -0.21 -8.56
N ALA A 82 0.56 0.51 -7.56
CA ALA A 82 0.29 -0.05 -6.23
C ALA A 82 -0.73 -1.18 -6.28
N ILE A 83 -1.87 -0.97 -6.96
CA ILE A 83 -2.92 -1.99 -7.11
C ILE A 83 -2.39 -3.22 -7.85
N THR A 84 -1.64 -3.03 -8.94
CA THR A 84 -1.06 -4.15 -9.70
C THR A 84 -0.16 -5.00 -8.80
N VAL A 85 0.75 -4.38 -8.05
CA VAL A 85 1.66 -5.12 -7.16
C VAL A 85 0.91 -5.77 -6.00
N ALA A 86 -0.14 -5.12 -5.47
CA ALA A 86 -0.98 -5.73 -4.43
C ALA A 86 -1.66 -7.01 -4.94
N MET A 87 -2.05 -7.07 -6.21
CA MET A 87 -2.63 -8.29 -6.79
C MET A 87 -1.62 -9.43 -6.95
N GLU A 88 -0.31 -9.13 -7.09
CA GLU A 88 0.73 -10.15 -7.23
C GLU A 88 1.00 -10.97 -5.94
N ILE A 89 0.41 -10.58 -4.80
CA ILE A 89 0.51 -11.39 -3.56
C ILE A 89 -0.34 -12.67 -3.63
N PHE A 90 -1.28 -12.75 -4.56
CA PHE A 90 -2.18 -13.88 -4.70
C PHE A 90 -1.64 -14.92 -5.69
N SER A 91 -1.91 -16.19 -5.40
CA SER A 91 -1.57 -17.29 -6.32
C SER A 91 -2.64 -17.48 -7.38
N GLN A 92 -2.26 -18.10 -8.49
CA GLN A 92 -3.21 -18.55 -9.51
C GLN A 92 -4.35 -19.38 -8.90
N GLY A 93 -5.57 -19.15 -9.36
CA GLY A 93 -6.78 -19.76 -8.82
C GLY A 93 -7.40 -19.00 -7.65
N ALA A 94 -6.80 -17.89 -7.21
CA ALA A 94 -7.41 -17.05 -6.20
C ALA A 94 -8.72 -16.44 -6.69
N HIS A 95 -9.74 -16.50 -5.85
CA HIS A 95 -10.99 -15.76 -6.03
C HIS A 95 -10.88 -14.41 -5.31
N ILE A 96 -11.28 -13.35 -6.00
CA ILE A 96 -11.27 -11.96 -5.52
C ILE A 96 -12.69 -11.43 -5.66
N ILE A 97 -13.30 -11.02 -4.58
CA ILE A 97 -14.54 -10.25 -4.60
C ILE A 97 -14.16 -8.77 -4.79
N ALA A 98 -14.70 -8.11 -5.78
CA ALA A 98 -14.41 -6.71 -6.07
C ALA A 98 -15.71 -5.89 -6.10
N GLY A 99 -15.68 -4.65 -5.65
CA GLY A 99 -16.81 -3.74 -5.84
C GLY A 99 -17.21 -3.62 -7.31
N ASP A 100 -18.48 -3.42 -7.59
CA ASP A 100 -18.99 -3.30 -8.96
C ASP A 100 -18.84 -1.87 -9.55
N ASP A 101 -18.67 -0.88 -8.67
CA ASP A 101 -18.39 0.51 -9.05
C ASP A 101 -16.96 0.87 -8.67
N LEU A 102 -16.03 0.63 -9.57
CA LEU A 102 -14.61 0.84 -9.39
C LEU A 102 -14.05 1.85 -10.38
N TYR A 103 -12.91 2.43 -10.05
CA TYR A 103 -12.12 3.17 -11.01
C TYR A 103 -11.86 2.33 -12.27
N GLY A 104 -12.11 2.91 -13.45
CA GLY A 104 -11.98 2.18 -14.72
C GLY A 104 -10.60 1.55 -14.99
N GLY A 105 -9.55 2.04 -14.32
CA GLY A 105 -8.22 1.41 -14.35
C GLY A 105 -8.21 0.07 -13.61
N SER A 106 -8.86 0.00 -12.44
CA SER A 106 -8.98 -1.23 -11.65
C SER A 106 -9.77 -2.29 -12.42
N VAL A 107 -10.91 -1.91 -13.03
CA VAL A 107 -11.71 -2.82 -13.87
C VAL A 107 -10.87 -3.37 -15.03
N ARG A 108 -10.14 -2.51 -15.76
CA ARG A 108 -9.26 -2.95 -16.84
C ARG A 108 -8.16 -3.88 -16.39
N LEU A 109 -7.57 -3.65 -15.22
CA LEU A 109 -6.58 -4.54 -14.62
C LEU A 109 -7.21 -5.91 -14.35
N PHE A 110 -8.35 -5.95 -13.68
CA PHE A 110 -9.00 -7.19 -13.30
C PHE A 110 -9.46 -7.98 -14.52
N ASP A 111 -10.14 -7.37 -15.47
CA ASP A 111 -10.71 -8.06 -16.63
C ASP A 111 -9.64 -8.53 -17.63
N ASN A 112 -8.59 -7.71 -17.86
CA ASN A 112 -7.65 -7.99 -18.92
C ASN A 112 -6.33 -8.61 -18.46
N ILE A 113 -5.91 -8.38 -17.21
CA ILE A 113 -4.63 -8.86 -16.68
C ILE A 113 -4.85 -9.93 -15.61
N SER A 114 -5.58 -9.60 -14.54
CA SER A 114 -5.76 -10.52 -13.41
C SER A 114 -6.42 -11.84 -13.86
N ARG A 115 -7.43 -11.79 -14.71
CA ARG A 115 -8.05 -13.01 -15.27
C ARG A 115 -7.10 -13.84 -16.12
N LYS A 116 -6.20 -13.20 -16.89
CA LYS A 116 -5.15 -13.92 -17.64
C LYS A 116 -4.15 -14.59 -16.71
N ASN A 117 -3.88 -13.99 -15.56
CA ASN A 117 -3.02 -14.56 -14.53
C ASN A 117 -3.72 -15.67 -13.73
N GLY A 118 -4.97 -16.00 -14.09
CA GLY A 118 -5.73 -17.11 -13.50
C GLY A 118 -6.47 -16.72 -12.22
N TYR A 119 -6.67 -15.44 -11.94
CA TYR A 119 -7.56 -14.99 -10.86
C TYR A 119 -9.01 -15.00 -11.34
N GLU A 120 -9.90 -15.38 -10.45
CA GLU A 120 -11.33 -15.25 -10.63
C GLU A 120 -11.80 -13.99 -9.89
N VAL A 121 -12.30 -13.01 -10.65
CA VAL A 121 -12.81 -11.76 -10.09
C VAL A 121 -14.33 -11.74 -10.21
N GLU A 122 -15.02 -11.63 -9.08
CA GLU A 122 -16.46 -11.49 -8.97
C GLU A 122 -16.82 -10.08 -8.50
N TYR A 123 -17.65 -9.38 -9.29
CA TYR A 123 -18.08 -8.02 -8.97
C TYR A 123 -19.37 -8.03 -8.16
N VAL A 124 -19.39 -7.29 -7.05
CA VAL A 124 -20.50 -7.23 -6.08
C VAL A 124 -20.73 -5.80 -5.64
N ASP A 125 -21.98 -5.36 -5.52
CA ASP A 125 -22.30 -4.06 -4.90
C ASP A 125 -21.99 -4.11 -3.39
N THR A 126 -20.74 -3.84 -3.03
CA THR A 126 -20.25 -3.88 -1.65
C THR A 126 -20.87 -2.82 -0.74
N SER A 127 -21.59 -1.85 -1.30
CA SER A 127 -22.29 -0.81 -0.55
C SER A 127 -23.68 -1.24 -0.07
N ARG A 128 -24.28 -2.25 -0.71
CA ARG A 128 -25.67 -2.67 -0.46
C ARG A 128 -25.80 -4.15 -0.15
N GLU A 129 -24.94 -4.97 -0.72
CA GLU A 129 -25.02 -6.41 -0.59
C GLU A 129 -24.19 -6.91 0.61
N ASP A 130 -24.56 -8.06 1.10
CA ASP A 130 -23.84 -8.76 2.14
C ASP A 130 -22.73 -9.60 1.48
N VAL A 131 -21.50 -9.09 1.58
CA VAL A 131 -20.31 -9.68 0.93
C VAL A 131 -20.06 -11.11 1.39
N GLU A 132 -20.44 -11.47 2.63
CA GLU A 132 -20.26 -12.81 3.19
C GLU A 132 -20.90 -13.91 2.31
N LYS A 133 -22.00 -13.60 1.62
CA LYS A 133 -22.70 -14.56 0.73
C LYS A 133 -21.89 -15.00 -0.48
N TYR A 134 -20.88 -14.23 -0.84
CA TYR A 134 -20.01 -14.45 -2.01
C TYR A 134 -18.70 -15.12 -1.64
N ILE A 135 -18.43 -15.28 -0.33
CA ILE A 135 -17.21 -15.92 0.15
C ILE A 135 -17.26 -17.43 -0.07
N ARG A 136 -16.18 -17.94 -0.61
CA ARG A 136 -15.96 -19.36 -0.87
C ARG A 136 -14.52 -19.76 -0.48
N PRO A 137 -14.20 -21.07 -0.40
CA PRO A 137 -12.85 -21.51 0.05
C PRO A 137 -11.68 -20.89 -0.73
N GLU A 138 -11.89 -20.59 -2.00
CA GLU A 138 -10.89 -19.97 -2.89
C GLU A 138 -10.78 -18.45 -2.72
N THR A 139 -11.71 -17.80 -2.00
CA THR A 139 -11.70 -16.37 -1.76
C THR A 139 -10.46 -15.99 -0.95
N LYS A 140 -9.67 -15.05 -1.48
CA LYS A 140 -8.43 -14.57 -0.87
C LYS A 140 -8.46 -13.09 -0.55
N ALA A 141 -9.36 -12.33 -1.20
CA ALA A 141 -9.51 -10.92 -0.94
C ALA A 141 -10.90 -10.40 -1.24
N VAL A 142 -11.25 -9.34 -0.54
CA VAL A 142 -12.33 -8.42 -0.88
C VAL A 142 -11.67 -7.09 -1.24
N TYR A 143 -11.81 -6.66 -2.50
CA TYR A 143 -11.26 -5.40 -3.00
C TYR A 143 -12.34 -4.32 -3.00
N ILE A 144 -12.11 -3.28 -2.22
CA ILE A 144 -13.05 -2.19 -2.00
C ILE A 144 -12.40 -0.86 -2.38
N GLU A 145 -13.10 -0.05 -3.16
CA GLU A 145 -12.84 1.38 -3.30
C GLU A 145 -13.99 2.13 -2.63
N THR A 146 -13.69 3.07 -1.73
CA THR A 146 -14.73 3.83 -1.02
C THR A 146 -14.22 5.22 -0.62
N PRO A 147 -14.99 6.31 -0.88
CA PRO A 147 -16.13 6.36 -1.77
C PRO A 147 -15.76 5.94 -3.19
N THR A 148 -16.69 5.33 -3.93
CA THR A 148 -16.44 4.84 -5.29
C THR A 148 -16.30 5.97 -6.32
N ASN A 149 -15.71 5.68 -7.46
CA ASN A 149 -15.64 6.57 -8.61
C ASN A 149 -16.21 5.84 -9.85
N PRO A 150 -17.33 6.32 -10.48
CA PRO A 150 -17.87 7.68 -10.33
C PRO A 150 -19.08 7.84 -9.41
N MET A 151 -19.69 6.78 -8.90
CA MET A 151 -21.03 6.84 -8.29
C MET A 151 -21.03 7.32 -6.84
N MET A 152 -19.85 7.47 -6.20
CA MET A 152 -19.71 7.91 -4.81
C MET A 152 -20.42 7.00 -3.78
N ASN A 153 -20.56 5.72 -4.08
CA ASN A 153 -21.07 4.74 -3.14
C ASN A 153 -20.11 4.56 -1.97
N VAL A 154 -20.64 4.33 -0.78
CA VAL A 154 -19.84 4.14 0.44
C VAL A 154 -20.03 2.73 0.96
N THR A 155 -18.92 2.00 1.12
CA THR A 155 -18.87 0.68 1.74
C THR A 155 -18.42 0.79 3.19
N ASP A 156 -19.06 0.06 4.09
CA ASP A 156 -18.63 -0.07 5.49
C ASP A 156 -17.41 -0.99 5.57
N ILE A 157 -16.22 -0.36 5.63
CA ILE A 157 -14.93 -1.07 5.69
C ILE A 157 -14.83 -1.93 6.96
N ALA A 158 -15.34 -1.42 8.10
CA ALA A 158 -15.27 -2.14 9.36
C ALA A 158 -16.07 -3.45 9.28
N LYS A 159 -17.32 -3.37 8.78
CA LYS A 159 -18.15 -4.56 8.56
C LYS A 159 -17.50 -5.52 7.57
N ALA A 160 -16.93 -5.04 6.48
CA ALA A 160 -16.27 -5.89 5.50
C ALA A 160 -15.00 -6.58 6.04
N ALA A 161 -14.34 -5.98 7.04
CA ALA A 161 -13.14 -6.54 7.68
C ALA A 161 -13.47 -7.58 8.78
N GLU A 162 -14.70 -7.67 9.23
CA GLU A 162 -15.15 -8.67 10.22
C GLU A 162 -15.48 -10.04 9.58
N ILE A 163 -15.59 -10.10 8.27
CA ILE A 163 -15.84 -11.31 7.47
C ILE A 163 -14.55 -12.10 7.28
#